data_3ddb503ebee7bd777b9702e923a3ba91
#
_entry.id   3ddb503ebee7bd777b9702e923a3ba91
#
_cell.length_a   1.000
_cell.length_b   1.000
_cell.length_c   1.000
_cell.angle_alpha   90.00
_cell.angle_beta   90.00
_cell.angle_gamma   90.00
#
_symmetry.space_group_name_H-M   'P 1'
#
loop_
_entity.id
_entity.type
_entity.pdbx_description
1 polymer ?
#
loop_
_entity_poly.entity_id
_entity_poly.type
_entity_poly.pdbx_seq_one_letter_code
_entity_poly.pdbx_strand_id
1 'polypeptide(L)' 'MYKRQLLALDGGVDGLLYINRLIKEIEEKDIRNLTLFLEVDTNHATTILNNLSHWKQVELEKDLVERDRYIIAKR' A
#
# COMPACT_ATOMS: atom_id res chain seq x y z
N MET A 1 4.70 -2.20 -25.07
CA MET A 1 5.18 -1.20 -24.11
C MET A 1 4.50 -1.40 -22.76
N TYR A 2 5.29 -1.46 -21.71
CA TYR A 2 4.76 -1.60 -20.37
C TYR A 2 4.49 -0.24 -19.77
N LYS A 3 3.29 -0.05 -19.27
CA LYS A 3 2.96 1.14 -18.50
C LYS A 3 2.88 0.75 -17.05
N ARG A 4 3.50 1.57 -16.20
CA ARG A 4 3.37 1.37 -14.76
C ARG A 4 1.96 1.72 -14.34
N GLN A 5 1.33 0.82 -13.61
CA GLN A 5 0.03 1.07 -13.03
C GLN A 5 0.17 1.73 -11.68
N LEU A 6 -0.61 2.76 -11.44
CA LEU A 6 -0.65 3.46 -10.16
C LEU A 6 -2.05 3.32 -9.57
N LEU A 7 -2.12 2.76 -8.37
CA LEU A 7 -3.34 2.72 -7.59
C LEU A 7 -3.17 3.56 -6.34
N ALA A 8 -4.13 4.44 -6.11
CA ALA A 8 -4.14 5.29 -4.93
C ALA A 8 -5.43 5.05 -4.15
N LEU A 9 -5.30 4.71 -2.88
CA LEU A 9 -6.42 4.36 -2.03
C LEU A 9 -6.35 5.06 -0.70
N ASP A 10 -7.53 5.42 -0.20
CA ASP A 10 -7.71 5.95 1.13
C ASP A 10 -8.06 4.80 2.08
N GLY A 11 -7.19 4.57 3.07
CA GLY A 11 -7.38 3.53 4.06
C GLY A 11 -8.16 3.98 5.29
N GLY A 12 -9.33 4.60 5.12
CA GLY A 12 -10.17 5.09 6.22
C GLY A 12 -10.57 4.01 7.23
N VAL A 13 -11.63 4.25 8.00
CA VAL A 13 -11.99 3.45 9.17
C VAL A 13 -12.05 1.95 8.90
N ASP A 14 -12.63 1.55 7.77
CA ASP A 14 -12.69 0.14 7.37
C ASP A 14 -11.61 -0.20 6.34
N GLY A 15 -10.66 0.71 6.15
CA GLY A 15 -9.67 0.61 5.09
C GLY A 15 -8.73 -0.55 5.23
N LEU A 16 -8.39 -0.96 6.46
CA LEU A 16 -7.44 -2.05 6.67
C LEU A 16 -7.93 -3.35 6.02
N LEU A 17 -9.18 -3.70 6.25
CA LEU A 17 -9.76 -4.90 5.64
C LEU A 17 -9.78 -4.80 4.12
N TYR A 18 -10.17 -3.66 3.60
CA TYR A 18 -10.22 -3.39 2.17
C TYR A 18 -8.85 -3.45 1.53
N ILE A 19 -7.87 -2.81 2.15
CA ILE A 19 -6.49 -2.79 1.67
C ILE A 19 -5.88 -4.18 1.66
N ASN A 20 -6.06 -4.95 2.73
CA ASN A 20 -5.55 -6.32 2.80
C ASN A 20 -6.16 -7.20 1.70
N ARG A 21 -7.42 -7.02 1.43
CA ARG A 21 -8.12 -7.73 0.39
C ARG A 21 -7.58 -7.38 -1.00
N LEU A 22 -7.33 -6.10 -1.22
CA LEU A 22 -6.76 -5.64 -2.48
C LEU A 22 -5.35 -6.20 -2.70
N ILE A 23 -4.51 -6.15 -1.68
CA ILE A 23 -3.16 -6.71 -1.74
C ILE A 23 -3.22 -8.19 -2.11
N LYS A 24 -4.10 -8.93 -1.47
CA LYS A 24 -4.29 -10.35 -1.75
C LYS A 24 -4.69 -10.59 -3.20
N GLU A 25 -5.63 -9.82 -3.72
CA GLU A 25 -6.05 -9.94 -5.12
C GLU A 25 -4.92 -9.63 -6.09
N ILE A 26 -4.14 -8.60 -5.83
CA ILE A 26 -2.99 -8.25 -6.66
C ILE A 26 -1.99 -9.40 -6.71
N GLU A 27 -1.72 -10.00 -5.56
CA GLU A 27 -0.76 -11.10 -5.47
C GLU A 27 -1.29 -12.38 -6.13
N GLU A 28 -2.55 -12.69 -5.92
CA GLU A 28 -3.17 -13.88 -6.52
C GLU A 28 -3.21 -13.80 -8.05
N LYS A 29 -3.48 -12.61 -8.57
CA LYS A 29 -3.52 -12.37 -10.01
C LYS A 29 -2.14 -12.09 -10.60
N ASP A 30 -1.13 -12.02 -9.76
CA ASP A 30 0.26 -11.75 -10.15
C ASP A 30 0.41 -10.50 -11.01
N ILE A 31 -0.25 -9.43 -10.59
CA ILE A 31 -0.17 -8.15 -11.28
C ILE A 31 1.21 -7.53 -11.02
N ARG A 32 1.94 -7.24 -12.09
CA ARG A 32 3.30 -6.69 -12.04
C ARG A 32 3.34 -5.27 -12.60
N ASN A 33 4.48 -4.60 -12.43
CA ASN A 33 4.67 -3.21 -12.85
C ASN A 33 3.64 -2.28 -12.19
N LEU A 34 3.33 -2.55 -10.94
CA LEU A 34 2.33 -1.84 -10.16
C LEU A 34 2.99 -1.02 -9.07
N THR A 35 2.58 0.24 -8.96
CA THR A 35 2.89 1.07 -7.81
C THR A 35 1.60 1.31 -7.05
N LEU A 36 1.58 0.92 -5.79
CA LEU A 36 0.43 1.07 -4.90
C LEU A 36 0.72 2.22 -3.95
N PHE A 37 -0.12 3.24 -3.97
CA PHE A 37 -0.04 4.39 -3.08
C PHE A 37 -1.22 4.35 -2.12
N LEU A 38 -0.94 4.23 -0.83
CA LEU A 38 -1.95 4.08 0.19
C LEU A 38 -1.90 5.23 1.18
N GLU A 39 -3.04 5.86 1.42
CA GLU A 39 -3.20 6.71 2.57
C GLU A 39 -3.68 5.82 3.72
N VAL A 40 -2.95 5.81 4.83
CA VAL A 40 -3.20 4.89 5.93
C VAL A 40 -3.42 5.63 7.24
N ASP A 41 -4.19 5.01 8.11
CA ASP A 41 -4.27 5.43 9.51
C ASP A 41 -2.97 5.02 10.19
N THR A 42 -2.42 5.90 11.02
CA THR A 42 -1.19 5.64 11.77
C THR A 42 -1.26 4.32 12.53
N ASN A 43 -2.42 3.99 13.08
CA ASN A 43 -2.60 2.75 13.83
C ASN A 43 -2.48 1.50 12.97
N HIS A 44 -2.69 1.62 11.67
CA HIS A 44 -2.66 0.48 10.75
C HIS A 44 -1.40 0.42 9.89
N ALA A 45 -0.58 1.47 9.93
CA ALA A 45 0.58 1.60 9.05
C ALA A 45 1.53 0.41 9.18
N THR A 46 1.87 0.01 10.41
CA THR A 46 2.80 -1.09 10.64
C THR A 46 2.26 -2.41 10.11
N THR A 47 0.98 -2.68 10.34
CA THR A 47 0.34 -3.91 9.86
C THR A 47 0.39 -3.99 8.34
N ILE A 48 0.03 -2.89 7.67
CA ILE A 48 0.03 -2.84 6.21
C ILE A 48 1.45 -2.96 5.66
N LEU A 49 2.39 -2.26 6.29
CA LEU A 49 3.80 -2.33 5.90
C LEU A 49 4.32 -3.76 5.97
N ASN A 50 3.99 -4.49 7.04
CA ASN A 50 4.39 -5.89 7.19
C ASN A 50 3.79 -6.77 6.10
N ASN A 51 2.54 -6.51 5.72
CA ASN A 51 1.86 -7.28 4.67
C ASN A 51 2.49 -7.06 3.29
N LEU A 52 3.19 -5.94 3.10
CA LEU A 52 3.83 -5.59 1.84
C LEU A 52 5.35 -5.82 1.87
N SER A 53 5.90 -6.32 2.97
CA SER A 53 7.34 -6.40 3.18
C SER A 53 8.06 -7.25 2.14
N HIS A 54 7.38 -8.19 1.51
CA HIS A 54 7.95 -9.07 0.48
C HIS A 54 7.84 -8.49 -0.93
N TRP A 55 7.22 -7.34 -1.08
CA TRP A 55 7.17 -6.66 -2.37
C TRP A 55 8.55 -6.11 -2.74
N LYS A 56 8.74 -5.83 -4.01
CA LYS A 56 10.03 -5.37 -4.55
C LYS A 56 10.56 -4.14 -3.81
N GLN A 57 9.68 -3.20 -3.51
CA GLN A 57 10.02 -1.99 -2.78
C GLN A 57 8.82 -1.51 -1.99
N VAL A 58 9.03 -1.11 -0.74
CA VAL A 58 8.00 -0.52 0.08
C VAL A 58 8.60 0.62 0.89
N GLU A 59 7.91 1.76 0.91
CA GLU A 59 8.34 2.96 1.63
C GLU A 59 7.20 3.48 2.49
N LEU A 60 7.54 3.97 3.67
CA LEU A 60 6.62 4.62 4.57
C LEU A 60 6.93 6.11 4.59
N GLU A 61 5.94 6.92 4.24
CA GLU A 61 6.07 8.37 4.22
C GLU A 61 5.28 8.98 5.37
N LYS A 62 5.84 10.01 5.96
CA LYS A 62 5.21 10.73 7.06
C LYS A 62 4.58 12.02 6.54
N ASP A 63 3.54 12.49 7.24
CA ASP A 63 2.95 13.77 6.93
C ASP A 63 3.76 14.92 7.58
N LEU A 64 3.26 16.15 7.46
CA LEU A 64 3.95 17.33 7.93
C LEU A 64 4.14 17.36 9.45
N VAL A 65 3.37 16.60 10.21
CA VAL A 65 3.50 16.47 11.65
C VAL A 65 4.17 15.15 12.04
N GLU A 66 4.86 14.53 11.11
CA GLU A 66 5.64 13.32 11.29
C GLU A 66 4.85 12.08 11.72
N ARG A 67 3.58 12.00 11.31
CA ARG A 67 2.79 10.79 11.50
C ARG A 67 2.92 9.89 10.28
N ASP A 68 2.96 8.58 10.50
CA ASP A 68 2.93 7.60 9.43
C ASP A 68 1.62 7.74 8.67
N ARG A 69 1.68 8.16 7.42
CA ARG A 69 0.50 8.57 6.68
C ARG A 69 0.34 7.86 5.34
N TYR A 70 1.44 7.63 4.65
CA TYR A 70 1.40 7.09 3.30
C TYR A 70 2.33 5.92 3.17
N ILE A 71 1.89 4.91 2.43
CA ILE A 71 2.75 3.78 2.05
C ILE A 71 2.80 3.73 0.54
N ILE A 72 4.00 3.64 0.00
CA ILE A 72 4.24 3.47 -1.43
C ILE A 72 4.89 2.11 -1.61
N ALA A 73 4.24 1.22 -2.32
CA ALA A 73 4.72 -0.13 -2.54
C ALA A 73 4.81 -0.43 -4.02
N LYS A 74 5.91 -1.04 -4.44
CA LYS A 74 6.15 -1.41 -5.83
C LYS A 74 6.29 -2.91 -5.97
N ARG A 75 5.62 -3.42 -6.97
CA ARG A 75 5.65 -4.83 -7.26
C ARG A 75 6.35 -5.14 -8.59
#